data_e947bcaa152a9a8aa3657778c6fa5add
#
_entry.id   e947bcaa152a9a8aa3657778c6fa5add
#
_cell.length_a   1.000
_cell.length_b   1.000
_cell.length_c   1.000
_cell.angle_alpha   90.00
_cell.angle_beta   90.00
_cell.angle_gamma   90.00
#
_symmetry.space_group_name_H-M   'P 1'
#
loop_
_entity.id
_entity.type
_entity.pdbx_description
1 polymer ?
#
loop_
_entity_poly.entity_id
_entity_poly.type
_entity_poly.pdbx_seq_one_letter_code
_entity_poly.pdbx_strand_id
1 'polypeptide(L)' 'MKVIIIEDEKLSAEHLAAMLHRIDASIQIIHYFDSVKSAVKELANGVNADLLFVDIHLADGLSFEIFSQVEVDTPIIF' A
#
# COMPACT_ATOMS: atom_id res chain seq x y z
N MET A 1 -14.80 1.23 -0.23
CA MET A 1 -13.53 1.15 -0.95
C MET A 1 -12.48 0.48 -0.07
N LYS A 2 -11.82 -0.50 -0.62
CA LYS A 2 -10.74 -1.23 0.06
C LYS A 2 -9.39 -0.70 -0.39
N VAL A 3 -8.56 -0.32 0.57
CA VAL A 3 -7.28 0.34 0.32
C VAL A 3 -6.15 -0.44 0.99
N ILE A 4 -5.01 -0.50 0.31
CA ILE A 4 -3.76 -1.01 0.87
C ILE A 4 -2.79 0.15 0.95
N ILE A 5 -2.08 0.25 2.07
CA ILE A 5 -1.03 1.24 2.29
C ILE A 5 0.32 0.53 2.36
N ILE A 6 1.28 0.99 1.56
CA ILE A 6 2.66 0.49 1.57
C ILE A 6 3.56 1.64 2.02
N GLU A 7 4.00 1.57 3.27
CA GLU A 7 4.76 2.61 3.94
C GLU A 7 5.56 1.98 5.09
N ASP A 8 6.86 2.27 5.17
CA ASP A 8 7.72 1.68 6.20
C ASP A 8 7.68 2.42 7.54
N GLU A 9 7.21 3.68 7.57
CA GLU A 9 7.03 4.42 8.80
C GLU A 9 5.62 4.23 9.34
N LYS A 10 5.52 3.61 10.50
CA LYS A 10 4.23 3.31 11.12
C LYS A 10 3.39 4.56 11.35
N LEU A 11 4.00 5.64 11.87
CA LEU A 11 3.27 6.87 12.14
C LEU A 11 2.75 7.51 10.85
N SER A 12 3.53 7.47 9.78
CA SER A 12 3.10 8.00 8.48
C SER A 12 1.94 7.20 7.92
N ALA A 13 1.99 5.88 8.04
CA ALA A 13 0.89 5.02 7.60
C ALA A 13 -0.39 5.28 8.39
N GLU A 14 -0.29 5.40 9.71
CA GLU A 14 -1.45 5.72 10.57
C GLU A 14 -2.04 7.08 10.25
N HIS A 15 -1.17 8.08 10.01
CA HIS A 15 -1.60 9.43 9.67
C HIS A 15 -2.35 9.44 8.34
N LEU A 16 -1.85 8.74 7.33
CA LEU A 16 -2.52 8.62 6.05
C LEU A 16 -3.88 7.94 6.19
N ALA A 17 -3.95 6.85 6.94
CA ALA A 17 -5.20 6.16 7.20
C ALA A 17 -6.23 7.07 7.86
N ALA A 18 -5.81 7.87 8.84
CA ALA A 18 -6.69 8.83 9.51
C ALA A 18 -7.22 9.89 8.55
N MET A 19 -6.36 10.39 7.66
CA MET A 19 -6.77 11.37 6.64
C MET A 19 -7.77 10.77 5.66
N LEU A 20 -7.55 9.55 5.22
CA LEU A 20 -8.47 8.85 4.33
C LEU A 20 -9.84 8.66 4.96
N HIS A 21 -9.88 8.28 6.24
CA HIS A 21 -11.15 8.11 6.96
C HIS A 21 -11.89 9.42 7.17
N ARG A 22 -11.19 10.55 7.24
CA ARG A 22 -11.80 11.87 7.28
C ARG A 22 -12.48 12.23 5.97
N ILE A 23 -11.84 11.84 4.86
CA ILE A 23 -12.38 12.11 3.51
C ILE A 23 -13.61 11.25 3.28
N ASP A 24 -13.53 9.98 3.64
CA ASP A 24 -14.62 9.03 3.49
C ASP A 24 -14.49 7.92 4.55
N ALA A 25 -15.39 7.96 5.54
CA ALA A 25 -15.38 7.01 6.64
C ALA A 25 -15.63 5.55 6.21
N SER A 26 -16.15 5.34 5.00
CA SER A 26 -16.39 3.99 4.47
C SER A 26 -15.14 3.33 3.90
N ILE A 27 -14.04 4.06 3.77
CA ILE A 27 -12.77 3.50 3.31
C ILE A 27 -12.25 2.49 4.34
N GLN A 28 -11.91 1.30 3.86
CA GLN A 28 -11.33 0.23 4.68
C GLN A 28 -9.87 0.04 4.32
N ILE A 29 -8.98 0.19 5.30
CA ILE A 29 -7.56 -0.13 5.11
C ILE A 29 -7.42 -1.62 5.42
N ILE A 30 -7.27 -2.43 4.38
CA ILE A 30 -7.29 -3.89 4.54
C ILE A 30 -5.91 -4.49 4.83
N HIS A 31 -4.84 -3.81 4.41
CA HIS A 31 -3.47 -4.23 4.67
C HIS A 31 -2.52 -3.05 4.77
N TYR A 32 -1.47 -3.22 5.57
CA TYR A 32 -0.31 -2.35 5.62
C TYR A 32 0.92 -3.20 5.31
N PHE A 33 1.70 -2.82 4.32
CA PHE A 33 2.98 -3.46 4.04
C PHE A 33 4.10 -2.46 4.31
N ASP A 34 5.15 -2.89 4.97
CA ASP A 34 6.23 -2.00 5.41
C ASP A 34 7.52 -2.16 4.60
N SER A 35 7.54 -3.03 3.60
CA SER A 35 8.75 -3.30 2.82
C SER A 35 8.41 -3.75 1.41
N VAL A 36 9.38 -3.64 0.51
CA VAL A 36 9.29 -4.22 -0.84
C VAL A 36 9.05 -5.72 -0.72
N LYS A 37 9.83 -6.38 0.13
CA LYS A 37 9.75 -7.84 0.29
C LYS A 37 8.36 -8.32 0.74
N SER A 38 7.80 -7.69 1.76
CA SER A 38 6.48 -8.08 2.28
C SER A 38 5.38 -7.80 1.26
N ALA A 39 5.46 -6.65 0.57
CA ALA A 39 4.49 -6.29 -0.46
C ALA A 39 4.52 -7.29 -1.62
N VAL A 40 5.70 -7.62 -2.13
CA VAL A 40 5.84 -8.60 -3.23
C VAL A 40 5.24 -9.94 -2.83
N LYS A 41 5.55 -10.41 -1.63
CA LYS A 41 5.06 -11.70 -1.15
C LYS A 41 3.53 -11.76 -1.13
N GLU A 42 2.90 -10.73 -0.57
CA GLU A 42 1.45 -10.72 -0.42
C GLU A 42 0.72 -10.38 -1.73
N LEU A 43 1.24 -9.45 -2.51
CA LEU A 43 0.63 -9.07 -3.78
C LEU A 43 0.73 -10.19 -4.82
N ALA A 44 1.77 -11.02 -4.75
CA ALA A 44 1.93 -12.17 -5.64
C ALA A 44 0.82 -13.20 -5.46
N ASN A 45 0.22 -13.28 -4.28
CA ASN A 45 -0.91 -14.18 -3.99
C ASN A 45 -2.25 -13.60 -4.41
N GLY A 46 -2.25 -12.39 -4.93
CA GLY A 46 -3.47 -11.67 -5.30
C GLY A 46 -4.11 -11.00 -4.09
N VAL A 47 -4.51 -9.75 -4.26
CA VAL A 47 -5.23 -9.00 -3.25
C VAL A 47 -6.45 -8.35 -3.89
N ASN A 48 -7.53 -8.25 -3.14
CA ASN A 48 -8.75 -7.63 -3.60
C ASN A 48 -8.87 -6.24 -2.99
N ALA A 49 -8.16 -5.29 -3.59
CA ALA A 49 -8.19 -3.90 -3.19
C ALA A 49 -8.61 -3.01 -4.35
N ASP A 50 -9.17 -1.85 -4.03
CA ASP A 50 -9.60 -0.87 -5.02
C ASP A 50 -8.51 0.15 -5.32
N LEU A 51 -7.57 0.34 -4.40
CA LEU A 51 -6.54 1.36 -4.52
C LEU A 51 -5.33 1.02 -3.64
N LEU A 52 -4.13 1.33 -4.14
CA LEU A 52 -2.89 1.24 -3.38
C LEU A 52 -2.31 2.64 -3.17
N PHE A 53 -2.01 2.99 -1.92
CA PHE A 53 -1.17 4.15 -1.60
C PHE A 53 0.23 3.64 -1.28
N VAL A 54 1.24 4.15 -1.98
CA VAL A 54 2.60 3.59 -1.93
C VAL A 54 3.62 4.69 -1.75
N ASP A 55 4.44 4.61 -0.69
CA ASP A 55 5.59 5.49 -0.54
C ASP A 55 6.67 5.08 -1.55
N ILE A 56 7.36 6.06 -2.12
CA ILE A 56 8.39 5.83 -3.13
C ILE A 56 9.60 5.14 -2.54
N HIS A 57 10.02 5.57 -1.34
CA HIS A 57 11.20 5.02 -0.65
C HIS A 57 10.80 4.16 0.52
N LEU A 58 11.16 2.87 0.46
CA LEU A 58 10.98 1.94 1.56
C LEU A 58 12.36 1.57 2.11
N ALA A 59 12.40 1.02 3.33
CA ALA A 59 13.68 0.71 3.98
C ALA A 59 14.55 -0.26 3.18
N ASP A 60 13.93 -1.17 2.43
CA ASP A 60 14.65 -2.19 1.66
C ASP A 60 14.70 -1.91 0.15
N GLY A 61 14.35 -0.69 -0.29
CA GLY A 61 14.47 -0.29 -1.68
C GLY A 61 13.36 0.64 -2.16
N LEU A 62 13.36 0.93 -3.45
CA LEU A 62 12.32 1.74 -4.07
C LEU A 62 11.07 0.90 -4.28
N SER A 63 9.91 1.48 -4.00
CA SER A 63 8.64 0.77 -4.17
C SER A 63 8.37 0.36 -5.62
N PHE A 64 8.97 1.03 -6.60
CA PHE A 64 8.86 0.64 -8.01
C PHE A 64 9.34 -0.80 -8.24
N GLU A 65 10.24 -1.29 -7.41
CA GLU A 65 10.73 -2.67 -7.49
C GLU A 65 9.64 -3.70 -7.20
N ILE A 66 8.62 -3.32 -6.44
CA ILE A 66 7.46 -4.19 -6.20
C ILE A 66 6.79 -4.51 -7.53
N PHE A 67 6.52 -3.48 -8.31
CA PHE A 67 5.73 -3.58 -9.54
C PHE A 67 6.54 -4.09 -10.74
N SER A 68 7.86 -4.19 -10.60
CA SER A 68 8.70 -4.90 -11.56
C SER A 68 8.68 -6.41 -11.32
N GLN A 69 8.30 -6.85 -10.13
CA GLN A 69 8.27 -8.26 -9.74
C GLN A 69 6.87 -8.85 -9.74
N VAL A 70 5.85 -8.03 -9.52
CA VAL A 70 4.45 -8.47 -9.43
C VAL A 70 3.59 -7.62 -10.34
N GLU A 71 2.77 -8.25 -11.14
CA GLU A 71 1.80 -7.55 -11.97
C GLU A 71 0.58 -7.19 -11.12
N VAL A 72 0.22 -5.90 -11.09
CA VAL A 72 -0.87 -5.38 -10.28
C VAL A 72 -1.77 -4.53 -11.16
N ASP A 73 -3.04 -4.88 -11.24
CA ASP A 73 -4.03 -4.14 -12.03
C ASP A 73 -4.70 -3.01 -11.24
N THR A 74 -4.55 -3.03 -9.92
CA THR A 74 -5.16 -2.04 -9.04
C THR A 74 -4.50 -0.67 -9.24
N PRO A 75 -5.27 0.43 -9.31
CA PRO A 75 -4.71 1.78 -9.38
C PRO A 75 -3.77 2.06 -8.22
N ILE A 76 -2.70 2.80 -8.51
CA ILE A 76 -1.64 3.11 -7.55
C ILE A 76 -1.45 4.62 -7.47
N ILE A 77 -1.38 5.13 -6.24
CA ILE A 77 -1.01 6.53 -5.95
C ILE A 77 0.30 6.50 -5.16
N PHE A 78 1.29 7.17 -5.70
CA PHE A 78 2.58 7.35 -5.04
C PHE A 78 2.62 8.63 -4.21
#